data_fdf851c3b5ebfad70ed8a5f3c2b28327
#
_entry.id   fdf851c3b5ebfad70ed8a5f3c2b28327
#
_cell.length_a   1.000
_cell.length_b   1.000
_cell.length_c   1.000
_cell.angle_alpha   90.00
_cell.angle_beta   90.00
_cell.angle_gamma   90.00
#
_symmetry.space_group_name_H-M   'P 1'
#
loop_
_entity.id
_entity.type
_entity.pdbx_description
1 polymer ?
#
loop_
_entity_poly.entity_id
_entity_poly.type
_entity_poly.pdbx_seq_one_letter_code
_entity_poly.pdbx_strand_id
1 'polypeptide(L)'
;GLMNQMGYAAGTIGNHEFDFGLENMARLFKSLNFPIVCANYEFSEYDLQNIVKPYVILHHQGLKIGVFGLAPELKGLVDQRNYGNTVYLDPVATAQKMADLLRKQKCDLVICVSHLGWHEGGKGDHEVISHTRGSDLVLGGHSHTYFQTLRYSNNLDGKPIPVDQNGKSGIYIGKMTLQFDKK
;
A
#
# COMPACT_ATOMS: atom_id res chain seq x y z
N GLY A 1 8.81 18.52 -3.95
CA GLY A 1 8.73 18.71 -2.51
C GLY A 1 9.71 17.83 -1.73
N LEU A 2 9.62 17.83 -0.39
CA LEU A 2 10.54 17.10 0.50
C LEU A 2 10.60 15.60 0.18
N MET A 3 9.46 14.94 0.00
CA MET A 3 9.41 13.51 -0.37
C MET A 3 10.18 13.20 -1.66
N ASN A 4 10.17 14.10 -2.65
CA ASN A 4 10.96 13.92 -3.87
C ASN A 4 12.47 13.90 -3.58
N GLN A 5 12.93 14.69 -2.61
CA GLN A 5 14.33 14.74 -2.20
C GLN A 5 14.73 13.51 -1.36
N MET A 6 13.79 12.90 -0.66
CA MET A 6 14.02 11.68 0.15
C MET A 6 14.20 10.42 -0.69
N GLY A 7 13.88 10.45 -1.99
CA GLY A 7 14.10 9.34 -2.91
C GLY A 7 13.15 8.15 -2.71
N TYR A 8 11.88 8.41 -2.44
CA TYR A 8 10.87 7.35 -2.37
C TYR A 8 10.80 6.56 -3.68
N ALA A 9 10.71 5.25 -3.59
CA ALA A 9 10.51 4.36 -4.75
C ALA A 9 9.02 4.16 -5.09
N ALA A 10 8.14 4.26 -4.11
CA ALA A 10 6.68 4.24 -4.24
C ALA A 10 6.04 4.78 -2.95
N GLY A 11 4.78 5.19 -3.02
CA GLY A 11 3.95 5.55 -1.88
C GLY A 11 2.52 5.04 -2.08
N THR A 12 1.74 4.95 -1.00
CA THR A 12 0.30 4.65 -1.07
C THR A 12 -0.54 5.81 -0.55
N ILE A 13 -1.86 5.68 -0.64
CA ILE A 13 -2.84 6.68 -0.21
C ILE A 13 -3.36 6.30 1.18
N GLY A 14 -3.42 7.27 2.10
CA GLY A 14 -4.18 7.17 3.34
C GLY A 14 -5.45 8.03 3.29
N ASN A 15 -6.17 8.07 4.41
CA ASN A 15 -7.38 8.88 4.54
C ASN A 15 -7.07 10.40 4.52
N HIS A 16 -5.92 10.81 5.02
CA HIS A 16 -5.55 12.23 5.11
C HIS A 16 -5.14 12.86 3.76
N GLU A 17 -4.88 12.06 2.73
CA GLU A 17 -4.70 12.59 1.37
C GLU A 17 -5.96 13.25 0.84
N PHE A 18 -7.13 12.91 1.41
CA PHE A 18 -8.43 13.50 1.05
C PHE A 18 -8.79 14.77 1.81
N ASP A 19 -8.03 15.18 2.83
CA ASP A 19 -8.40 16.30 3.72
C ASP A 19 -8.73 17.60 2.97
N PHE A 20 -8.09 17.85 1.83
CA PHE A 20 -8.31 19.04 0.98
C PHE A 20 -8.95 18.71 -0.37
N GLY A 21 -9.60 17.55 -0.50
CA GLY A 21 -10.33 17.11 -1.68
C GLY A 21 -9.46 16.57 -2.82
N LEU A 22 -10.15 15.97 -3.79
CA LEU A 22 -9.52 15.26 -4.92
C LEU A 22 -8.70 16.17 -5.85
N GLU A 23 -9.14 17.42 -6.07
CA GLU A 23 -8.42 18.36 -6.93
C GLU A 23 -7.03 18.68 -6.36
N ASN A 24 -6.97 18.98 -5.07
CA ASN A 24 -5.70 19.23 -4.38
C ASN A 24 -4.82 17.98 -4.36
N MET A 25 -5.40 16.80 -4.10
CA MET A 25 -4.69 15.52 -4.17
C MET A 25 -4.07 15.32 -5.56
N ALA A 26 -4.84 15.48 -6.63
CA ALA A 26 -4.35 15.33 -8.01
C ALA A 26 -3.22 16.32 -8.32
N ARG A 27 -3.35 17.58 -7.90
CA ARG A 27 -2.33 18.61 -8.07
C ARG A 27 -1.03 18.24 -7.36
N LEU A 28 -1.12 17.74 -6.13
CA LEU A 28 0.05 17.32 -5.35
C LEU A 28 0.71 16.07 -5.95
N PHE A 29 -0.06 15.06 -6.31
CA PHE A 29 0.48 13.82 -6.86
C PHE A 29 1.18 14.03 -8.21
N LYS A 30 0.69 14.93 -9.06
CA LYS A 30 1.38 15.34 -10.31
C LYS A 30 2.77 15.92 -10.08
N SER A 31 3.04 16.46 -8.89
CA SER A 31 4.35 17.03 -8.53
C SER A 31 5.35 16.01 -7.98
N LEU A 32 4.94 14.77 -7.78
CA LEU A 32 5.80 13.72 -7.25
C LEU A 32 6.67 13.11 -8.37
N ASN A 33 7.91 12.74 -8.03
CA ASN A 33 8.83 12.05 -8.92
C ASN A 33 8.89 10.53 -8.68
N PHE A 34 7.94 10.01 -7.92
CA PHE A 34 7.74 8.59 -7.64
C PHE A 34 6.26 8.23 -7.77
N PRO A 35 5.92 6.98 -8.08
CA PRO A 35 4.53 6.55 -8.25
C PRO A 35 3.78 6.47 -6.93
N ILE A 36 2.50 6.88 -6.96
CA ILE A 36 1.51 6.55 -5.93
C ILE A 36 0.75 5.32 -6.38
N VAL A 37 0.67 4.31 -5.51
CA VAL A 37 -0.03 3.06 -5.76
C VAL A 37 -1.24 2.90 -4.84
N CYS A 38 -2.39 2.57 -5.42
CA CYS A 38 -3.59 2.19 -4.68
C CYS A 38 -4.45 1.32 -5.59
N ALA A 39 -4.67 0.07 -5.22
CA ALA A 39 -5.36 -0.90 -6.06
C ALA A 39 -6.85 -1.00 -5.73
N ASN A 40 -7.27 -0.58 -4.54
CA ASN A 40 -8.65 -0.72 -4.08
C ASN A 40 -9.46 0.58 -4.06
N TYR A 41 -9.00 1.61 -4.79
CA TYR A 41 -9.81 2.77 -5.15
C TYR A 41 -9.96 2.88 -6.67
N GLU A 42 -11.18 3.18 -7.12
CA GLU A 42 -11.45 3.60 -8.49
C GLU A 42 -11.79 5.08 -8.48
N PHE A 43 -11.04 5.87 -9.23
CA PHE A 43 -11.22 7.30 -9.38
C PHE A 43 -11.85 7.62 -10.73
N SER A 44 -12.80 8.57 -10.75
CA SER A 44 -13.42 9.09 -11.97
C SER A 44 -13.16 10.59 -12.19
N GLU A 45 -12.50 11.26 -11.24
CA GLU A 45 -12.37 12.70 -11.20
C GLU A 45 -10.91 13.16 -11.23
N TYR A 46 -10.66 14.37 -11.73
CA TYR A 46 -9.34 15.05 -11.70
C TYR A 46 -8.17 14.27 -12.30
N ASP A 47 -8.43 13.35 -13.21
CA ASP A 47 -7.42 12.49 -13.86
C ASP A 47 -6.69 11.55 -12.89
N LEU A 48 -7.23 11.36 -11.69
CA LEU A 48 -6.62 10.51 -10.66
C LEU A 48 -6.44 9.04 -11.11
N GLN A 49 -7.35 8.53 -11.96
CA GLN A 49 -7.23 7.19 -12.56
C GLN A 49 -5.96 7.00 -13.41
N ASN A 50 -5.39 8.10 -13.92
CA ASN A 50 -4.14 8.07 -14.68
C ASN A 50 -2.90 8.35 -13.82
N ILE A 51 -3.07 9.05 -12.70
CA ILE A 51 -2.02 9.43 -11.76
C ILE A 51 -1.72 8.30 -10.78
N VAL A 52 -2.77 7.78 -10.12
CA VAL A 52 -2.68 6.68 -9.16
C VAL A 52 -2.67 5.35 -9.91
N LYS A 53 -1.68 4.52 -9.66
CA LYS A 53 -1.56 3.22 -10.30
C LYS A 53 -2.00 2.11 -9.32
N PRO A 54 -2.59 1.01 -9.79
CA PRO A 54 -2.89 -0.10 -8.89
C PRO A 54 -1.61 -0.75 -8.34
N TYR A 55 -0.55 -0.77 -9.13
CA TYR A 55 0.76 -1.30 -8.76
C TYR A 55 1.87 -0.66 -9.60
N VAL A 56 3.11 -0.89 -9.20
CA VAL A 56 4.32 -0.59 -9.96
C VAL A 56 5.28 -1.77 -9.91
N ILE A 57 6.07 -1.92 -10.97
CA ILE A 57 7.18 -2.89 -11.01
C ILE A 57 8.49 -2.12 -10.98
N LEU A 58 9.28 -2.40 -9.96
CA LEU A 58 10.61 -1.84 -9.77
C LEU A 58 11.66 -2.90 -10.13
N HIS A 59 12.79 -2.45 -10.62
CA HIS A 59 13.95 -3.29 -10.89
C HIS A 59 15.11 -2.85 -10.04
N HIS A 60 15.65 -3.75 -9.22
CA HIS A 60 16.79 -3.46 -8.36
C HIS A 60 17.71 -4.68 -8.24
N GLN A 61 18.99 -4.51 -8.55
CA GLN A 61 20.03 -5.56 -8.46
C GLN A 61 19.65 -6.88 -9.16
N GLY A 62 18.98 -6.78 -10.30
CA GLY A 62 18.51 -7.94 -11.08
C GLY A 62 17.21 -8.57 -10.59
N LEU A 63 16.62 -8.06 -9.50
CA LEU A 63 15.32 -8.48 -8.99
C LEU A 63 14.18 -7.66 -9.61
N LYS A 64 13.07 -8.33 -9.87
CA LYS A 64 11.81 -7.73 -10.28
C LYS A 64 10.87 -7.65 -9.09
N ILE A 65 10.59 -6.43 -8.62
CA ILE A 65 9.84 -6.16 -7.39
C ILE A 65 8.48 -5.57 -7.77
N GLY A 66 7.40 -6.28 -7.49
CA GLY A 66 6.05 -5.77 -7.63
C GLY A 66 5.60 -5.09 -6.34
N VAL A 67 5.10 -3.86 -6.45
CA VAL A 67 4.57 -3.10 -5.31
C VAL A 67 3.15 -2.68 -5.62
N PHE A 68 2.18 -3.02 -4.78
CA PHE A 68 0.81 -2.56 -4.89
C PHE A 68 0.37 -1.87 -3.59
N GLY A 69 -0.64 -1.00 -3.69
CA GLY A 69 -1.14 -0.23 -2.55
C GLY A 69 -2.54 -0.64 -2.13
N LEU A 70 -2.84 -0.53 -0.82
CA LEU A 70 -4.18 -0.66 -0.25
C LEU A 70 -4.47 0.51 0.67
N ALA A 71 -5.72 0.97 0.65
CA ALA A 71 -6.20 2.11 1.41
C ALA A 71 -7.51 1.78 2.16
N PRO A 72 -7.86 2.52 3.24
CA PRO A 72 -9.02 2.22 4.06
C PRO A 72 -10.34 2.61 3.39
N GLU A 73 -11.46 2.08 3.90
CA GLU A 73 -12.78 2.53 3.50
C GLU A 73 -12.99 3.99 3.92
N LEU A 74 -13.40 4.83 2.96
CA LEU A 74 -13.53 6.28 3.20
C LEU A 74 -14.84 6.63 3.90
N LYS A 75 -15.90 5.83 3.71
CA LYS A 75 -17.21 6.06 4.29
C LYS A 75 -17.13 6.02 5.83
N GLY A 76 -17.54 7.11 6.46
CA GLY A 76 -17.45 7.28 7.92
C GLY A 76 -16.07 7.72 8.44
N LEU A 77 -15.05 7.73 7.60
CA LEU A 77 -13.69 8.16 7.93
C LEU A 77 -13.35 9.53 7.36
N VAL A 78 -13.82 9.82 6.16
CA VAL A 78 -13.60 11.07 5.41
C VAL A 78 -14.95 11.67 5.01
N ASP A 79 -15.06 13.01 4.99
CA ASP A 79 -16.24 13.68 4.46
C ASP A 79 -16.42 13.35 2.97
N GLN A 80 -17.65 12.96 2.58
CA GLN A 80 -17.95 12.59 1.19
C GLN A 80 -17.60 13.68 0.17
N ARG A 81 -17.72 14.94 0.55
CA ARG A 81 -17.34 16.07 -0.31
C ARG A 81 -15.87 16.04 -0.70
N ASN A 82 -15.02 15.43 0.12
CA ASN A 82 -13.58 15.38 -0.10
C ASN A 82 -13.15 14.17 -0.96
N TYR A 83 -13.93 13.07 -0.97
CA TYR A 83 -13.60 11.91 -1.80
C TYR A 83 -14.53 11.70 -3.02
N GLY A 84 -15.58 12.58 -3.17
CA GLY A 84 -16.44 12.61 -4.34
C GLY A 84 -17.06 11.25 -4.68
N ASN A 85 -16.86 10.82 -5.92
CA ASN A 85 -17.35 9.55 -6.45
C ASN A 85 -16.29 8.43 -6.41
N THR A 86 -15.27 8.53 -5.56
CA THR A 86 -14.28 7.48 -5.39
C THR A 86 -14.94 6.19 -4.92
N VAL A 87 -14.76 5.10 -5.68
CA VAL A 87 -15.31 3.79 -5.34
C VAL A 87 -14.28 3.00 -4.53
N TYR A 88 -14.71 2.45 -3.41
CA TYR A 88 -13.91 1.55 -2.58
C TYR A 88 -14.18 0.11 -2.96
N LEU A 89 -13.11 -0.66 -3.21
CA LEU A 89 -13.15 -2.08 -3.50
C LEU A 89 -12.68 -2.87 -2.27
N ASP A 90 -13.19 -4.10 -2.13
CA ASP A 90 -12.80 -5.01 -1.04
C ASP A 90 -11.27 -5.23 -1.04
N PRO A 91 -10.58 -4.96 0.07
CA PRO A 91 -9.12 -5.02 0.13
C PRO A 91 -8.57 -6.45 0.05
N VAL A 92 -9.29 -7.46 0.56
CA VAL A 92 -8.85 -8.86 0.50
C VAL A 92 -8.89 -9.37 -0.95
N ALA A 93 -10.02 -9.19 -1.62
CA ALA A 93 -10.18 -9.59 -3.02
C ALA A 93 -9.20 -8.83 -3.92
N THR A 94 -8.99 -7.54 -3.64
CA THR A 94 -8.04 -6.70 -4.39
C THR A 94 -6.59 -7.14 -4.17
N ALA A 95 -6.20 -7.41 -2.93
CA ALA A 95 -4.87 -7.89 -2.60
C ALA A 95 -4.55 -9.21 -3.30
N GLN A 96 -5.49 -10.17 -3.29
CA GLN A 96 -5.31 -11.45 -3.99
C GLN A 96 -5.14 -11.23 -5.49
N LYS A 97 -6.01 -10.42 -6.10
CA LYS A 97 -5.91 -10.08 -7.53
C LYS A 97 -4.55 -9.47 -7.90
N MET A 98 -4.04 -8.55 -7.06
CA MET A 98 -2.74 -7.92 -7.31
C MET A 98 -1.57 -8.89 -7.11
N ALA A 99 -1.59 -9.69 -6.07
CA ALA A 99 -0.57 -10.72 -5.84
C ALA A 99 -0.50 -11.72 -7.00
N ASP A 100 -1.64 -12.24 -7.45
CA ASP A 100 -1.71 -13.18 -8.58
C ASP A 100 -1.17 -12.54 -9.87
N LEU A 101 -1.57 -11.29 -10.14
CA LEU A 101 -1.11 -10.54 -11.31
C LEU A 101 0.41 -10.37 -11.30
N LEU A 102 0.98 -9.94 -10.16
CA LEU A 102 2.41 -9.69 -10.03
C LEU A 102 3.22 -11.00 -10.10
N ARG A 103 2.71 -12.10 -9.53
CA ARG A 103 3.31 -13.43 -9.68
C ARG A 103 3.26 -13.94 -11.11
N LYS A 104 2.14 -13.74 -11.80
CA LYS A 104 2.03 -14.04 -13.25
C LYS A 104 3.04 -13.25 -14.08
N GLN A 105 3.33 -12.02 -13.68
CA GLN A 105 4.37 -11.20 -14.28
C GLN A 105 5.80 -11.58 -13.85
N LYS A 106 5.96 -12.66 -13.07
CA LYS A 106 7.24 -13.19 -12.60
C LYS A 106 8.01 -12.18 -11.72
N CYS A 107 7.32 -11.48 -10.84
CA CYS A 107 7.98 -10.69 -9.81
C CYS A 107 8.63 -11.62 -8.79
N ASP A 108 9.90 -11.37 -8.50
CA ASP A 108 10.68 -12.12 -7.49
C ASP A 108 10.19 -11.79 -6.08
N LEU A 109 9.80 -10.53 -5.86
CA LEU A 109 9.28 -10.01 -4.60
C LEU A 109 7.95 -9.28 -4.87
N VAL A 110 6.95 -9.52 -4.01
CA VAL A 110 5.65 -8.83 -4.04
C VAL A 110 5.42 -8.16 -2.69
N ILE A 111 5.37 -6.82 -2.71
CA ILE A 111 5.20 -5.97 -1.53
C ILE A 111 3.82 -5.31 -1.57
N CYS A 112 3.09 -5.41 -0.47
CA CYS A 112 1.90 -4.60 -0.22
C CYS A 112 2.31 -3.39 0.63
N VAL A 113 2.04 -2.17 0.13
CA VAL A 113 2.13 -0.94 0.92
C VAL A 113 0.71 -0.57 1.33
N SER A 114 0.41 -0.64 2.62
CA SER A 114 -0.95 -0.58 3.13
C SER A 114 -1.17 0.62 4.06
N HIS A 115 -2.36 1.21 3.95
CA HIS A 115 -2.89 2.16 4.94
C HIS A 115 -4.20 1.65 5.58
N LEU A 116 -4.37 0.32 5.70
CA LEU A 116 -5.57 -0.28 6.30
C LEU A 116 -5.56 -0.25 7.83
N GLY A 117 -4.39 -0.21 8.44
CA GLY A 117 -4.21 -0.44 9.87
C GLY A 117 -4.00 -1.91 10.21
N TRP A 118 -3.51 -2.18 11.42
CA TRP A 118 -3.15 -3.55 11.80
C TRP A 118 -4.37 -4.44 12.07
N HIS A 119 -5.34 -3.96 12.87
CA HIS A 119 -6.53 -4.73 13.31
C HIS A 119 -7.83 -3.94 13.21
N GLU A 120 -7.97 -3.10 12.23
CA GLU A 120 -9.12 -2.21 12.13
C GLU A 120 -10.38 -2.95 11.64
N GLY A 121 -11.29 -3.26 12.57
CA GLY A 121 -12.65 -3.72 12.25
C GLY A 121 -12.75 -4.96 11.36
N GLY A 122 -11.74 -5.84 11.37
CA GLY A 122 -11.68 -7.02 10.52
C GLY A 122 -11.28 -6.76 9.07
N LYS A 123 -10.85 -5.54 8.73
CA LYS A 123 -10.38 -5.16 7.38
C LYS A 123 -8.94 -4.63 7.35
N GLY A 124 -8.16 -4.91 8.39
CA GLY A 124 -6.77 -4.47 8.52
C GLY A 124 -5.77 -5.38 7.82
N ASP A 125 -4.49 -5.05 7.99
CA ASP A 125 -3.38 -5.80 7.37
C ASP A 125 -3.37 -7.27 7.76
N HIS A 126 -3.69 -7.58 9.03
CA HIS A 126 -3.79 -8.95 9.51
C HIS A 126 -4.85 -9.76 8.74
N GLU A 127 -6.03 -9.17 8.53
CA GLU A 127 -7.13 -9.79 7.78
C GLU A 127 -6.73 -10.05 6.33
N VAL A 128 -6.14 -9.06 5.67
CA VAL A 128 -5.65 -9.21 4.29
C VAL A 128 -4.61 -10.33 4.20
N ILE A 129 -3.63 -10.37 5.10
CA ILE A 129 -2.60 -11.40 5.08
C ILE A 129 -3.21 -12.79 5.27
N SER A 130 -4.08 -12.97 6.28
CA SER A 130 -4.62 -14.28 6.64
C SER A 130 -5.57 -14.88 5.59
N HIS A 131 -6.16 -14.04 4.74
CA HIS A 131 -7.10 -14.46 3.70
C HIS A 131 -6.53 -14.39 2.26
N THR A 132 -5.25 -14.09 2.10
CA THR A 132 -4.60 -14.01 0.78
C THR A 132 -3.32 -14.83 0.74
N ARG A 133 -2.76 -14.96 -0.46
CA ARG A 133 -1.46 -15.58 -0.72
C ARG A 133 -0.67 -14.78 -1.76
N GLY A 134 0.61 -15.05 -1.87
CA GLY A 134 1.43 -14.49 -2.94
C GLY A 134 2.12 -13.17 -2.62
N SER A 135 1.75 -12.46 -1.55
CA SER A 135 2.55 -11.34 -1.01
C SER A 135 3.70 -11.89 -0.15
N ASP A 136 4.84 -11.20 -0.17
CA ASP A 136 6.02 -11.56 0.63
C ASP A 136 6.25 -10.63 1.82
N LEU A 137 5.70 -9.42 1.78
CA LEU A 137 5.92 -8.38 2.76
C LEU A 137 4.74 -7.41 2.76
N VAL A 138 4.34 -6.95 3.96
CA VAL A 138 3.38 -5.85 4.13
C VAL A 138 4.04 -4.71 4.91
N LEU A 139 3.98 -3.50 4.36
CA LEU A 139 4.38 -2.27 5.02
C LEU A 139 3.11 -1.47 5.33
N GLY A 140 2.75 -1.42 6.61
CA GLY A 140 1.47 -0.91 7.08
C GLY A 140 1.51 0.54 7.61
N GLY A 141 0.32 1.10 7.83
CA GLY A 141 0.10 2.43 8.39
C GLY A 141 -1.27 2.55 9.07
N HIS A 142 -1.82 3.75 9.15
CA HIS A 142 -3.17 4.09 9.63
C HIS A 142 -3.40 3.96 11.15
N SER A 143 -3.27 2.79 11.73
CA SER A 143 -3.53 2.55 13.16
C SER A 143 -2.46 3.13 14.09
N HIS A 144 -1.42 3.75 13.53
CA HIS A 144 -0.27 4.28 14.26
C HIS A 144 0.43 3.24 15.15
N THR A 145 0.27 1.98 14.82
CA THR A 145 0.92 0.89 15.55
C THR A 145 2.44 1.01 15.42
N TYR A 146 3.15 0.85 16.52
CA TYR A 146 4.60 0.81 16.53
C TYR A 146 5.07 -0.60 16.89
N PHE A 147 5.61 -1.31 15.91
CA PHE A 147 6.23 -2.59 16.12
C PHE A 147 7.71 -2.41 16.46
N GLN A 148 8.09 -2.67 17.71
CA GLN A 148 9.49 -2.60 18.14
C GLN A 148 10.35 -3.70 17.51
N THR A 149 9.71 -4.79 17.10
CA THR A 149 10.33 -5.92 16.40
C THR A 149 9.45 -6.33 15.25
N LEU A 150 10.05 -6.91 14.21
CA LEU A 150 9.33 -7.40 13.05
C LEU A 150 8.21 -8.37 13.47
N ARG A 151 7.01 -8.12 12.98
CA ARG A 151 5.84 -8.99 13.19
C ARG A 151 5.66 -9.93 12.01
N TYR A 152 4.99 -11.04 12.27
CA TYR A 152 4.60 -12.01 11.25
C TYR A 152 3.12 -12.35 11.41
N SER A 153 2.44 -12.53 10.28
CA SER A 153 1.08 -13.06 10.22
C SER A 153 1.06 -14.18 9.19
N ASN A 154 0.41 -15.28 9.51
CA ASN A 154 0.31 -16.41 8.57
C ASN A 154 -0.68 -16.08 7.45
N ASN A 155 -0.27 -16.32 6.21
CA ASN A 155 -1.12 -16.18 5.05
C ASN A 155 -2.05 -17.41 4.91
N LEU A 156 -2.88 -17.41 3.86
CA LEU A 156 -3.84 -18.49 3.58
C LEU A 156 -3.19 -19.88 3.43
N ASP A 157 -1.90 -19.94 3.07
CA ASP A 157 -1.13 -21.18 2.94
C ASP A 157 -0.34 -21.53 4.23
N GLY A 158 -0.55 -20.78 5.32
CA GLY A 158 0.19 -20.95 6.57
C GLY A 158 1.63 -20.41 6.56
N LYS A 159 2.04 -19.72 5.48
CA LYS A 159 3.36 -19.10 5.37
C LYS A 159 3.40 -17.81 6.22
N PRO A 160 4.39 -17.63 7.10
CA PRO A 160 4.55 -16.39 7.85
C PRO A 160 4.99 -15.26 6.92
N ILE A 161 4.19 -14.19 6.84
CA ILE A 161 4.46 -12.98 6.07
C ILE A 161 4.92 -11.90 7.04
N PRO A 162 6.10 -11.31 6.83
CA PRO A 162 6.56 -10.19 7.63
C PRO A 162 5.68 -8.96 7.41
N VAL A 163 5.40 -8.25 8.49
CA VAL A 163 4.66 -7.00 8.47
C VAL A 163 5.34 -6.01 9.41
N ASP A 164 5.43 -4.76 8.98
CA ASP A 164 6.00 -3.68 9.78
C ASP A 164 5.11 -2.44 9.75
N GLN A 165 5.06 -1.72 10.87
CA GLN A 165 4.39 -0.45 11.02
C GLN A 165 5.15 0.40 12.04
N ASN A 166 5.51 1.64 11.69
CA ASN A 166 6.47 2.48 12.40
C ASN A 166 5.84 3.66 13.14
N GLY A 167 4.65 3.46 13.72
CA GLY A 167 3.96 4.50 14.48
C GLY A 167 3.43 5.62 13.58
N LYS A 168 3.69 6.88 13.96
CA LYS A 168 3.19 8.07 13.27
C LYS A 168 4.21 9.23 13.29
N SER A 169 3.89 10.27 12.52
CA SER A 169 4.58 11.58 12.56
C SER A 169 6.07 11.54 12.16
N GLY A 170 6.53 10.45 11.51
CA GLY A 170 7.93 10.32 11.10
C GLY A 170 8.93 10.23 12.27
N ILE A 171 8.48 9.82 13.47
CA ILE A 171 9.35 9.67 14.64
C ILE A 171 10.30 8.48 14.46
N TYR A 172 9.83 7.43 13.81
CA TYR A 172 10.59 6.22 13.54
C TYR A 172 10.70 5.94 12.05
N ILE A 173 11.81 5.37 11.64
CA ILE A 173 12.05 4.88 10.29
C ILE A 173 12.34 3.39 10.38
N GLY A 174 11.52 2.57 9.73
CA GLY A 174 11.75 1.14 9.59
C GLY A 174 12.82 0.86 8.56
N LYS A 175 13.80 0.01 8.91
CA LYS A 175 14.76 -0.53 7.96
C LYS A 175 14.67 -2.04 7.96
N MET A 176 14.24 -2.60 6.83
CA MET A 176 14.19 -4.05 6.63
C MET A 176 15.25 -4.45 5.61
N THR A 177 16.01 -5.51 5.91
CA THR A 177 16.97 -6.10 4.98
C THR A 177 16.43 -7.45 4.53
N LEU A 178 16.29 -7.63 3.22
CA LEU A 178 15.87 -8.89 2.60
C LEU A 178 17.08 -9.54 1.94
N GLN A 179 17.28 -10.80 2.22
CA GLN A 179 18.35 -11.59 1.60
C GLN A 179 17.74 -12.54 0.57
N PHE A 180 18.32 -12.56 -0.61
CA PHE A 180 17.91 -13.45 -1.70
C PHE A 180 19.07 -14.39 -2.04
N ASP A 181 18.80 -15.69 -2.02
CA ASP A 181 19.72 -16.68 -2.53
C ASP A 181 19.52 -16.80 -4.05
N LYS A 182 20.61 -16.66 -4.82
CA LYS A 182 20.59 -16.99 -6.25
C LYS A 182 20.41 -18.51 -6.36
N LYS A 183 19.28 -18.93 -6.92
CA LYS A 183 19.12 -20.33 -7.36
C LYS A 183 19.92 -20.58 -8.61
#